data_fdcbd4fde2e8aa6dba33f19a6ead25b7
#
_entry.id   fdcbd4fde2e8aa6dba33f19a6ead25b7
#
_cell.length_a   1.000
_cell.length_b   1.000
_cell.length_c   1.000
_cell.angle_alpha   90.00
_cell.angle_beta   90.00
_cell.angle_gamma   90.00
#
_symmetry.space_group_name_H-M   'P 1'
#
loop_
_entity.id
_entity.type
_entity.pdbx_description
1 polymer ?
#
loop_
_entity_poly.entity_id
_entity_poly.type
_entity_poly.pdbx_seq_one_letter_code
_entity_poly.pdbx_strand_id
1 'polypeptide(L)'
;MATKHKYVNKLLDQHIVIFGGTSGIGFCVAEASIEHGARVTILSSDENKVNNAKTRLSTSYPETAKDRISGLTIDLGAPTVEDDLVSIFEQIQPFDHIVFTAGNYMSELEDWLQPRADLDRIRNSANTRVIAPFLIAKHAPRYMSSKSPACSITLTSGAIAEKPVGQGMSIHNMYSTGLYGMARNLCLDIAPVRVNLVSPGAVATELWDSMPGRDALFEDLKKKMPVGEIPTPESVAEAYVYCMKDRGLTGAVISTNGGGIFV
;
A
#
# COMPACT_ATOMS: atom_id res chain seq x y z
N MET A 1 11.50 -32.75 3.34
CA MET A 1 11.28 -32.90 1.89
C MET A 1 11.68 -31.59 1.20
N ALA A 2 12.53 -31.64 0.16
CA ALA A 2 12.85 -30.45 -0.61
C ALA A 2 11.57 -29.98 -1.34
N THR A 3 11.09 -28.79 -1.04
CA THR A 3 9.91 -28.21 -1.69
C THR A 3 10.21 -28.03 -3.18
N LYS A 4 9.46 -28.71 -4.05
CA LYS A 4 9.60 -28.68 -5.51
C LYS A 4 9.56 -27.26 -6.12
N HIS A 5 9.11 -26.24 -5.37
CA HIS A 5 8.81 -24.88 -5.83
C HIS A 5 9.28 -23.80 -4.83
N LYS A 6 10.59 -23.81 -4.50
CA LYS A 6 11.17 -22.92 -3.48
C LYS A 6 11.06 -21.40 -3.74
N TYR A 7 10.78 -20.99 -4.99
CA TYR A 7 10.66 -19.57 -5.35
C TYR A 7 9.20 -19.10 -5.38
N VAL A 8 8.25 -19.94 -5.79
CA VAL A 8 6.84 -19.56 -5.88
C VAL A 8 6.09 -19.77 -4.57
N ASN A 9 6.52 -20.68 -3.72
CA ASN A 9 5.86 -21.03 -2.46
C ASN A 9 6.35 -20.20 -1.25
N LYS A 10 6.99 -19.05 -1.48
CA LYS A 10 7.52 -18.23 -0.37
C LYS A 10 6.45 -17.58 0.47
N LEU A 11 5.25 -17.35 -0.07
CA LEU A 11 4.10 -16.80 0.64
C LEU A 11 3.02 -17.85 0.97
N LEU A 12 3.27 -19.13 0.65
CA LEU A 12 2.33 -20.22 0.93
C LEU A 12 2.00 -20.25 2.43
N ASP A 13 0.69 -20.25 2.74
CA ASP A 13 0.11 -20.23 4.09
C ASP A 13 0.45 -19.02 4.95
N GLN A 14 1.17 -18.03 4.43
CA GLN A 14 1.42 -16.77 5.12
C GLN A 14 0.16 -15.90 5.15
N HIS A 15 0.01 -15.10 6.19
CA HIS A 15 -1.10 -14.18 6.36
C HIS A 15 -0.66 -12.74 6.04
N ILE A 16 -1.29 -12.14 5.04
CA ILE A 16 -0.98 -10.81 4.53
C ILE A 16 -2.14 -9.85 4.83
N VAL A 17 -1.85 -8.77 5.53
CA VAL A 17 -2.80 -7.74 5.92
C VAL A 17 -2.62 -6.52 5.01
N ILE A 18 -3.68 -6.10 4.31
CA ILE A 18 -3.60 -5.09 3.25
C ILE A 18 -4.51 -3.91 3.57
N PHE A 19 -3.93 -2.81 4.04
CA PHE A 19 -4.63 -1.53 4.21
C PHE A 19 -4.79 -0.86 2.84
N GLY A 20 -6.04 -0.61 2.42
CA GLY A 20 -6.38 -0.16 1.07
C GLY A 20 -6.52 -1.30 0.06
N GLY A 21 -6.83 -2.52 0.52
CA GLY A 21 -6.93 -3.73 -0.30
C GLY A 21 -8.22 -3.88 -1.13
N THR A 22 -9.08 -2.86 -1.22
CA THR A 22 -10.40 -2.97 -1.87
C THR A 22 -10.41 -2.52 -3.32
N SER A 23 -9.36 -1.86 -3.81
CA SER A 23 -9.25 -1.36 -5.20
C SER A 23 -7.78 -1.13 -5.59
N GLY A 24 -7.56 -0.87 -6.87
CA GLY A 24 -6.27 -0.48 -7.44
C GLY A 24 -5.12 -1.41 -7.04
N ILE A 25 -3.98 -0.83 -6.71
CA ILE A 25 -2.75 -1.57 -6.37
C ILE A 25 -2.98 -2.56 -5.23
N GLY A 26 -3.67 -2.14 -4.14
CA GLY A 26 -3.89 -3.01 -2.98
C GLY A 26 -4.75 -4.23 -3.29
N PHE A 27 -5.73 -4.09 -4.17
CA PHE A 27 -6.55 -5.21 -4.62
C PHE A 27 -5.71 -6.21 -5.44
N CYS A 28 -4.87 -5.73 -6.36
CA CYS A 28 -3.97 -6.59 -7.14
C CYS A 28 -2.89 -7.25 -6.26
N VAL A 29 -2.43 -6.59 -5.18
CA VAL A 29 -1.57 -7.26 -4.18
C VAL A 29 -2.32 -8.39 -3.48
N ALA A 30 -3.62 -8.23 -3.18
CA ALA A 30 -4.42 -9.32 -2.61
C ALA A 30 -4.54 -10.49 -3.59
N GLU A 31 -4.82 -10.23 -4.87
CA GLU A 31 -4.88 -11.26 -5.92
C GLU A 31 -3.55 -12.00 -6.03
N ALA A 32 -2.45 -11.29 -6.23
CA ALA A 32 -1.11 -11.88 -6.33
C ALA A 32 -0.74 -12.71 -5.07
N SER A 33 -1.14 -12.24 -3.88
CA SER A 33 -0.91 -12.96 -2.63
C SER A 33 -1.68 -14.28 -2.59
N ILE A 34 -2.94 -14.27 -3.02
CA ILE A 34 -3.78 -15.48 -3.12
C ILE A 34 -3.17 -16.47 -4.12
N GLU A 35 -2.71 -16.02 -5.28
CA GLU A 35 -2.06 -16.87 -6.29
C GLU A 35 -0.76 -17.52 -5.76
N HIS A 36 -0.08 -16.86 -4.84
CA HIS A 36 1.06 -17.42 -4.10
C HIS A 36 0.67 -18.32 -2.92
N GLY A 37 -0.63 -18.60 -2.73
CA GLY A 37 -1.15 -19.48 -1.67
C GLY A 37 -1.21 -18.83 -0.28
N ALA A 38 -1.21 -17.50 -0.19
CA ALA A 38 -1.35 -16.79 1.08
C ALA A 38 -2.81 -16.69 1.53
N ARG A 39 -3.00 -16.38 2.81
CA ARG A 39 -4.26 -15.84 3.37
C ARG A 39 -4.19 -14.32 3.32
N VAL A 40 -5.31 -13.65 3.03
CA VAL A 40 -5.37 -12.21 2.97
C VAL A 40 -6.47 -11.65 3.87
N THR A 41 -6.15 -10.55 4.56
CA THR A 41 -7.13 -9.67 5.21
C THR A 41 -7.05 -8.30 4.58
N ILE A 42 -8.10 -7.89 3.86
CA ILE A 42 -8.18 -6.58 3.23
C ILE A 42 -8.90 -5.58 4.13
N LEU A 43 -8.39 -4.34 4.20
CA LEU A 43 -8.98 -3.28 5.00
C LEU A 43 -9.28 -2.02 4.18
N SER A 44 -10.39 -1.37 4.52
CA SER A 44 -10.83 -0.08 3.97
C SER A 44 -11.71 0.64 4.98
N SER A 45 -11.98 1.93 4.78
CA SER A 45 -12.91 2.71 5.62
C SER A 45 -14.39 2.47 5.30
N ASP A 46 -14.70 1.74 4.24
CA ASP A 46 -16.06 1.50 3.73
C ASP A 46 -16.37 0.00 3.70
N GLU A 47 -17.35 -0.41 4.49
CA GLU A 47 -17.78 -1.80 4.62
C GLU A 47 -18.31 -2.38 3.29
N ASN A 48 -19.01 -1.57 2.49
CA ASN A 48 -19.53 -2.02 1.19
C ASN A 48 -18.38 -2.29 0.22
N LYS A 49 -17.32 -1.45 0.23
CA LYS A 49 -16.11 -1.70 -0.57
C LYS A 49 -15.41 -2.98 -0.12
N VAL A 50 -15.31 -3.21 1.19
CA VAL A 50 -14.72 -4.45 1.73
C VAL A 50 -15.51 -5.67 1.27
N ASN A 51 -16.84 -5.67 1.42
CA ASN A 51 -17.69 -6.79 1.04
C ASN A 51 -17.67 -7.05 -0.47
N ASN A 52 -17.68 -5.99 -1.28
CA ASN A 52 -17.57 -6.11 -2.74
C ASN A 52 -16.20 -6.70 -3.14
N ALA A 53 -15.11 -6.21 -2.60
CA ALA A 53 -13.78 -6.72 -2.90
C ALA A 53 -13.61 -8.20 -2.49
N LYS A 54 -14.12 -8.60 -1.32
CA LYS A 54 -14.17 -10.01 -0.90
C LYS A 54 -14.93 -10.87 -1.90
N THR A 55 -16.08 -10.40 -2.38
CA THR A 55 -16.88 -11.12 -3.38
C THR A 55 -16.12 -11.27 -4.68
N ARG A 56 -15.47 -10.20 -5.18
CA ARG A 56 -14.64 -10.21 -6.39
C ARG A 56 -13.51 -11.24 -6.24
N LEU A 57 -12.73 -11.18 -5.15
CA LEU A 57 -11.64 -12.14 -4.90
C LEU A 57 -12.14 -13.58 -4.84
N SER A 58 -13.24 -13.84 -4.13
CA SER A 58 -13.81 -15.19 -4.03
C SER A 58 -14.34 -15.71 -5.36
N THR A 59 -14.83 -14.82 -6.25
CA THR A 59 -15.30 -15.18 -7.57
C THR A 59 -14.15 -15.47 -8.54
N SER A 60 -13.07 -14.68 -8.46
CA SER A 60 -11.88 -14.87 -9.28
C SER A 60 -11.07 -16.11 -8.87
N TYR A 61 -11.11 -16.46 -7.59
CA TYR A 61 -10.33 -17.57 -7.01
C TYR A 61 -11.24 -18.58 -6.29
N PRO A 62 -12.14 -19.28 -7.00
CA PRO A 62 -13.15 -20.15 -6.39
C PRO A 62 -12.54 -21.37 -5.67
N GLU A 63 -11.35 -21.81 -6.08
CA GLU A 63 -10.62 -22.91 -5.44
C GLU A 63 -9.93 -22.49 -4.13
N THR A 64 -9.90 -21.18 -3.84
CA THR A 64 -9.33 -20.68 -2.59
C THR A 64 -10.32 -20.94 -1.45
N ALA A 65 -9.86 -21.55 -0.39
CA ALA A 65 -10.69 -21.80 0.79
C ALA A 65 -11.27 -20.49 1.32
N LYS A 66 -12.56 -20.49 1.67
CA LYS A 66 -13.31 -19.28 2.08
C LYS A 66 -12.71 -18.57 3.31
N ASP A 67 -11.99 -19.29 4.15
CA ASP A 67 -11.28 -18.78 5.32
C ASP A 67 -9.94 -18.08 4.97
N ARG A 68 -9.49 -18.15 3.72
CA ARG A 68 -8.27 -17.49 3.26
C ARG A 68 -8.47 -16.03 2.84
N ILE A 69 -9.72 -15.59 2.66
CA ILE A 69 -10.07 -14.22 2.25
C ILE A 69 -10.96 -13.61 3.32
N SER A 70 -10.44 -12.65 4.05
CA SER A 70 -11.17 -11.89 5.07
C SER A 70 -11.09 -10.39 4.82
N GLY A 71 -11.96 -9.62 5.47
CA GLY A 71 -11.95 -8.17 5.35
C GLY A 71 -12.56 -7.51 6.57
N LEU A 72 -12.01 -6.37 6.95
CA LEU A 72 -12.41 -5.56 8.09
C LEU A 72 -12.46 -4.08 7.70
N THR A 73 -13.21 -3.32 8.47
CA THR A 73 -13.35 -1.87 8.27
C THR A 73 -12.51 -1.11 9.29
N ILE A 74 -11.78 -0.09 8.83
CA ILE A 74 -11.05 0.85 9.67
C ILE A 74 -10.98 2.22 9.02
N ASP A 75 -11.29 3.27 9.77
CA ASP A 75 -11.03 4.65 9.36
C ASP A 75 -9.67 5.11 9.89
N LEU A 76 -8.70 5.20 8.99
CA LEU A 76 -7.33 5.63 9.33
C LEU A 76 -7.23 7.13 9.65
N GLY A 77 -8.28 7.90 9.41
CA GLY A 77 -8.38 9.32 9.78
C GLY A 77 -9.02 9.57 11.14
N ALA A 78 -9.62 8.53 11.75
CA ALA A 78 -10.36 8.67 13.00
C ALA A 78 -9.44 9.02 14.18
N PRO A 79 -9.94 9.79 15.17
CA PRO A 79 -9.18 10.05 16.40
C PRO A 79 -8.86 8.79 17.20
N THR A 80 -9.63 7.72 17.02
CA THR A 80 -9.50 6.41 17.67
C THR A 80 -8.58 5.44 16.94
N VAL A 81 -7.95 5.86 15.84
CA VAL A 81 -7.20 4.98 14.91
C VAL A 81 -6.18 4.08 15.62
N GLU A 82 -5.53 4.56 16.67
CA GLU A 82 -4.53 3.76 17.39
C GLU A 82 -5.18 2.58 18.12
N ASP A 83 -6.27 2.81 18.85
CA ASP A 83 -7.02 1.77 19.56
C ASP A 83 -7.70 0.80 18.58
N ASP A 84 -8.24 1.32 17.48
CA ASP A 84 -8.85 0.53 16.41
C ASP A 84 -7.83 -0.41 15.76
N LEU A 85 -6.60 0.07 15.49
CA LEU A 85 -5.51 -0.75 14.97
C LEU A 85 -5.13 -1.88 15.92
N VAL A 86 -5.01 -1.57 17.23
CA VAL A 86 -4.70 -2.58 18.25
C VAL A 86 -5.80 -3.66 18.29
N SER A 87 -7.06 -3.25 18.33
CA SER A 87 -8.22 -4.16 18.33
C SER A 87 -8.24 -5.08 17.10
N ILE A 88 -7.97 -4.51 15.91
CA ILE A 88 -7.89 -5.28 14.67
C ILE A 88 -6.74 -6.29 14.73
N PHE A 89 -5.56 -5.87 15.17
CA PHE A 89 -4.41 -6.78 15.27
C PHE A 89 -4.65 -7.92 16.26
N GLU A 90 -5.30 -7.66 17.38
CA GLU A 90 -5.72 -8.69 18.32
C GLU A 90 -6.69 -9.70 17.70
N GLN A 91 -7.60 -9.24 16.86
CA GLN A 91 -8.59 -10.09 16.18
C GLN A 91 -7.96 -11.00 15.12
N ILE A 92 -6.98 -10.48 14.32
CA ILE A 92 -6.48 -11.16 13.12
C ILE A 92 -5.14 -11.88 13.33
N GLN A 93 -4.49 -11.71 14.48
CA GLN A 93 -3.19 -12.33 14.76
C GLN A 93 -3.27 -13.88 14.69
N PRO A 94 -2.15 -14.58 14.39
CA PRO A 94 -0.90 -14.00 13.91
C PRO A 94 -0.95 -13.70 12.41
N PHE A 95 -0.14 -12.70 11.98
CA PHE A 95 0.05 -12.38 10.56
C PHE A 95 1.55 -12.20 10.26
N ASP A 96 1.91 -12.30 8.96
CA ASP A 96 3.32 -12.30 8.53
C ASP A 96 3.72 -11.00 7.84
N HIS A 97 2.82 -10.43 7.04
CA HIS A 97 3.12 -9.24 6.26
C HIS A 97 2.02 -8.20 6.38
N ILE A 98 2.43 -6.94 6.37
CA ILE A 98 1.54 -5.79 6.16
C ILE A 98 1.91 -5.10 4.86
N VAL A 99 0.89 -4.78 4.06
CA VAL A 99 0.98 -3.90 2.91
C VAL A 99 0.08 -2.70 3.15
N PHE A 100 0.64 -1.50 3.00
CA PHE A 100 -0.09 -0.25 3.17
C PHE A 100 -0.18 0.49 1.84
N THR A 101 -1.35 0.43 1.22
CA THR A 101 -1.68 1.14 -0.04
C THR A 101 -2.84 2.12 0.14
N ALA A 102 -3.33 2.29 1.38
CA ALA A 102 -4.43 3.19 1.65
C ALA A 102 -4.07 4.65 1.31
N GLY A 103 -4.94 5.30 0.57
CA GLY A 103 -4.80 6.70 0.18
C GLY A 103 -6.02 7.17 -0.58
N ASN A 104 -6.32 8.47 -0.48
CA ASN A 104 -7.39 9.10 -1.23
C ASN A 104 -6.84 9.85 -2.44
N TYR A 105 -7.68 10.01 -3.47
CA TYR A 105 -7.36 10.86 -4.60
C TYR A 105 -7.09 12.30 -4.11
N MET A 106 -6.22 12.97 -4.86
CA MET A 106 -5.66 14.27 -4.51
C MET A 106 -6.58 15.45 -4.79
N SER A 107 -7.88 15.25 -5.11
CA SER A 107 -8.84 16.34 -5.31
C SER A 107 -8.96 17.27 -4.09
N GLU A 108 -8.60 16.74 -2.91
CA GLU A 108 -8.48 17.56 -1.69
C GLU A 108 -7.23 18.44 -1.67
N LEU A 109 -6.29 18.21 -2.61
CA LEU A 109 -5.03 18.93 -2.72
C LEU A 109 -5.12 20.12 -3.68
N GLU A 110 -6.27 20.30 -4.35
CA GLU A 110 -6.50 21.48 -5.15
C GLU A 110 -6.25 22.70 -4.26
N ASP A 111 -5.11 23.31 -4.52
CA ASP A 111 -4.76 24.62 -4.01
C ASP A 111 -4.39 24.72 -2.52
N TRP A 112 -3.48 23.88 -2.03
CA TRP A 112 -2.90 24.02 -0.69
C TRP A 112 -2.22 25.37 -0.43
N LEU A 113 -1.94 26.15 -1.47
CA LEU A 113 -1.41 27.52 -1.37
C LEU A 113 -2.51 28.55 -1.36
N GLN A 114 -3.79 28.17 -1.60
CA GLN A 114 -4.90 29.10 -1.50
C GLN A 114 -5.31 29.34 -0.04
N PRO A 115 -5.92 30.49 0.26
CA PRO A 115 -6.38 30.84 1.60
C PRO A 115 -7.39 29.87 2.25
N ARG A 116 -7.83 28.85 1.52
CA ARG A 116 -8.81 27.84 1.95
C ARG A 116 -8.18 26.52 2.44
N ALA A 117 -6.89 26.32 2.30
CA ALA A 117 -6.23 25.17 2.89
C ALA A 117 -6.12 25.38 4.41
N ASP A 118 -7.18 25.02 5.14
CA ASP A 118 -7.16 25.13 6.58
C ASP A 118 -6.26 24.06 7.22
N LEU A 119 -5.83 24.37 8.42
CA LEU A 119 -4.90 23.52 9.18
C LEU A 119 -5.48 22.13 9.47
N ASP A 120 -6.79 22.01 9.61
CA ASP A 120 -7.44 20.75 9.96
C ASP A 120 -7.46 19.79 8.75
N ARG A 121 -7.65 20.29 7.53
CA ARG A 121 -7.48 19.47 6.31
C ARG A 121 -6.05 18.95 6.17
N ILE A 122 -5.06 19.80 6.42
CA ILE A 122 -3.63 19.36 6.40
C ILE A 122 -3.40 18.26 7.44
N ARG A 123 -3.87 18.45 8.67
CA ARG A 123 -3.73 17.43 9.75
C ARG A 123 -4.43 16.13 9.41
N ASN A 124 -5.65 16.19 8.90
CA ASN A 124 -6.43 15.00 8.52
C ASN A 124 -5.76 14.21 7.39
N SER A 125 -5.20 14.89 6.40
CA SER A 125 -4.39 14.23 5.37
C SER A 125 -3.14 13.57 5.95
N ALA A 126 -2.48 14.21 6.93
CA ALA A 126 -1.33 13.62 7.62
C ALA A 126 -1.69 12.34 8.36
N ASN A 127 -2.89 12.27 8.98
CA ASN A 127 -3.33 11.10 9.73
C ASN A 127 -3.28 9.84 8.86
N THR A 128 -3.91 9.84 7.71
CA THR A 128 -3.93 8.67 6.82
C THR A 128 -2.57 8.42 6.17
N ARG A 129 -1.85 9.47 5.76
CA ARG A 129 -0.66 9.32 4.91
C ARG A 129 0.64 9.08 5.68
N VAL A 130 0.72 9.54 6.93
CA VAL A 130 1.97 9.51 7.72
C VAL A 130 1.73 8.89 9.08
N ILE A 131 0.71 9.32 9.81
CA ILE A 131 0.50 8.89 11.19
C ILE A 131 0.04 7.42 11.24
N ALA A 132 -0.95 7.03 10.44
CA ALA A 132 -1.44 5.65 10.43
C ALA A 132 -0.35 4.64 10.02
N PRO A 133 0.47 4.85 8.95
CA PRO A 133 1.62 3.98 8.67
C PRO A 133 2.60 3.85 9.82
N PHE A 134 2.87 4.95 10.54
CA PHE A 134 3.73 4.91 11.73
C PHE A 134 3.10 4.10 12.86
N LEU A 135 1.81 4.31 13.18
CA LEU A 135 1.11 3.56 14.22
C LEU A 135 1.03 2.07 13.90
N ILE A 136 0.81 1.72 12.64
CA ILE A 136 0.87 0.33 12.17
C ILE A 136 2.24 -0.27 12.49
N ALA A 137 3.33 0.40 12.11
CA ALA A 137 4.69 -0.08 12.37
C ALA A 137 5.01 -0.17 13.87
N LYS A 138 4.48 0.75 14.68
CA LYS A 138 4.61 0.77 16.15
C LYS A 138 3.98 -0.46 16.82
N HIS A 139 2.81 -0.87 16.37
CA HIS A 139 2.03 -1.92 17.04
C HIS A 139 2.16 -3.30 16.42
N ALA A 140 2.20 -3.40 15.09
CA ALA A 140 2.17 -4.67 14.36
C ALA A 140 3.20 -5.73 14.80
N PRO A 141 4.46 -5.39 15.14
CA PRO A 141 5.46 -6.39 15.51
C PRO A 141 5.09 -7.26 16.72
N ARG A 142 4.13 -6.82 17.55
CA ARG A 142 3.64 -7.59 18.71
C ARG A 142 2.70 -8.73 18.31
N TYR A 143 2.06 -8.61 17.15
CA TYR A 143 1.02 -9.49 16.66
C TYR A 143 1.44 -10.33 15.44
N MET A 144 2.67 -10.09 14.94
CA MET A 144 3.23 -10.88 13.84
C MET A 144 3.57 -12.29 14.29
N SER A 145 3.53 -13.24 13.34
CA SER A 145 3.81 -14.67 13.55
C SER A 145 5.20 -14.93 14.13
N SER A 146 6.15 -14.05 13.86
CA SER A 146 7.50 -14.10 14.41
C SER A 146 8.18 -12.73 14.37
N LYS A 147 9.11 -12.49 15.30
CA LYS A 147 10.06 -11.37 15.23
C LYS A 147 11.28 -11.83 14.44
N SER A 148 11.17 -11.94 13.12
CA SER A 148 12.22 -12.44 12.25
C SER A 148 12.18 -11.76 10.88
N PRO A 149 13.22 -11.91 10.04
CA PRO A 149 13.20 -11.41 8.66
C PRO A 149 12.16 -12.08 7.76
N ALA A 150 11.43 -13.08 8.26
CA ALA A 150 10.28 -13.66 7.55
C ALA A 150 9.11 -12.69 7.48
N CYS A 151 8.97 -11.78 8.45
CA CYS A 151 7.91 -10.79 8.53
C CYS A 151 8.34 -9.45 7.92
N SER A 152 7.37 -8.71 7.33
CA SER A 152 7.64 -7.39 6.76
C SER A 152 6.45 -6.45 6.79
N ILE A 153 6.77 -5.14 6.74
CA ILE A 153 5.84 -4.05 6.46
C ILE A 153 6.29 -3.38 5.17
N THR A 154 5.39 -3.26 4.20
CA THR A 154 5.65 -2.55 2.94
C THR A 154 4.73 -1.35 2.85
N LEU A 155 5.31 -0.16 2.88
CA LEU A 155 4.62 1.11 2.77
C LEU A 155 4.54 1.55 1.30
N THR A 156 3.63 2.49 1.01
CA THR A 156 3.48 3.08 -0.32
C THR A 156 3.68 4.59 -0.25
N SER A 157 4.56 5.10 -1.10
CA SER A 157 4.71 6.53 -1.38
C SER A 157 4.28 6.82 -2.82
N GLY A 158 5.05 7.60 -3.55
CA GLY A 158 4.85 7.88 -4.98
C GLY A 158 6.03 8.61 -5.57
N ALA A 159 6.17 8.54 -6.89
CA ALA A 159 7.24 9.17 -7.65
C ALA A 159 7.33 10.69 -7.45
N ILE A 160 6.26 11.32 -6.95
CA ILE A 160 6.25 12.73 -6.53
C ILE A 160 7.31 13.03 -5.45
N ALA A 161 7.68 12.05 -4.64
CA ALA A 161 8.75 12.18 -3.64
C ALA A 161 10.14 12.37 -4.28
N GLU A 162 10.31 11.91 -5.51
CA GLU A 162 11.57 11.95 -6.26
C GLU A 162 11.58 13.10 -7.27
N LYS A 163 10.43 13.38 -7.91
CA LYS A 163 10.28 14.45 -8.89
C LYS A 163 8.99 15.23 -8.68
N PRO A 164 9.06 16.55 -8.42
CA PRO A 164 7.87 17.40 -8.32
C PRO A 164 7.02 17.33 -9.59
N VAL A 165 5.68 17.25 -9.42
CA VAL A 165 4.75 17.10 -10.56
C VAL A 165 4.02 18.39 -10.93
N GLY A 166 4.12 19.45 -10.13
CA GLY A 166 3.49 20.73 -10.43
C GLY A 166 3.32 21.63 -9.20
N GLN A 167 2.67 22.78 -9.42
CA GLN A 167 2.34 23.74 -8.35
C GLN A 167 1.25 23.16 -7.42
N GLY A 168 1.19 23.64 -6.18
CA GLY A 168 0.18 23.24 -5.20
C GLY A 168 0.44 21.90 -4.50
N MET A 169 1.50 21.18 -4.87
CA MET A 169 1.76 19.82 -4.40
C MET A 169 2.72 19.73 -3.20
N SER A 170 3.09 20.85 -2.59
CA SER A 170 4.14 20.89 -1.54
C SER A 170 3.80 20.02 -0.33
N ILE A 171 2.56 20.05 0.15
CA ILE A 171 2.12 19.25 1.32
C ILE A 171 2.12 17.76 0.96
N HIS A 172 1.61 17.41 -0.21
CA HIS A 172 1.62 16.02 -0.67
C HIS A 172 3.04 15.49 -0.85
N ASN A 173 3.90 16.30 -1.46
CA ASN A 173 5.32 15.94 -1.61
C ASN A 173 6.00 15.77 -0.26
N MET A 174 5.72 16.64 0.72
CA MET A 174 6.22 16.52 2.08
C MET A 174 5.85 15.16 2.71
N TYR A 175 4.59 14.74 2.61
CA TYR A 175 4.17 13.43 3.15
C TYR A 175 4.84 12.28 2.41
N SER A 176 4.85 12.32 1.08
CA SER A 176 5.44 11.28 0.26
C SER A 176 6.95 11.13 0.51
N THR A 177 7.68 12.25 0.58
CA THR A 177 9.12 12.26 0.89
C THR A 177 9.39 11.86 2.34
N GLY A 178 8.53 12.26 3.28
CA GLY A 178 8.62 11.88 4.69
C GLY A 178 8.58 10.37 4.90
N LEU A 179 7.79 9.65 4.11
CA LEU A 179 7.73 8.18 4.15
C LEU A 179 9.06 7.52 3.78
N TYR A 180 9.89 8.13 2.93
CA TYR A 180 11.24 7.63 2.62
C TYR A 180 12.15 7.63 3.85
N GLY A 181 12.16 8.74 4.60
CA GLY A 181 12.88 8.84 5.87
C GLY A 181 12.33 7.88 6.91
N MET A 182 11.00 7.84 7.05
CA MET A 182 10.31 6.96 7.99
C MET A 182 10.66 5.49 7.74
N ALA A 183 10.51 4.98 6.52
CA ALA A 183 10.78 3.58 6.19
C ALA A 183 12.23 3.18 6.47
N ARG A 184 13.19 4.08 6.18
CA ARG A 184 14.62 3.85 6.46
C ARG A 184 14.92 3.76 7.94
N ASN A 185 14.25 4.56 8.79
CA ASN A 185 14.50 4.47 10.23
C ASN A 185 13.71 3.33 10.86
N LEU A 186 12.46 3.08 10.44
CA LEU A 186 11.66 1.98 10.95
C LEU A 186 12.33 0.62 10.74
N CYS A 187 13.13 0.43 9.68
CA CYS A 187 13.87 -0.83 9.49
C CYS A 187 14.93 -1.08 10.58
N LEU A 188 15.32 -0.07 11.34
CA LEU A 188 16.17 -0.18 12.52
C LEU A 188 15.32 -0.32 13.79
N ASP A 189 14.28 0.50 13.91
CA ASP A 189 13.46 0.59 15.13
C ASP A 189 12.72 -0.72 15.44
N ILE A 190 12.26 -1.43 14.41
CA ILE A 190 11.49 -2.68 14.57
C ILE A 190 12.22 -3.93 14.09
N ALA A 191 13.54 -3.83 13.90
CA ALA A 191 14.34 -4.99 13.53
C ALA A 191 14.09 -6.17 14.49
N PRO A 192 14.07 -7.42 14.01
CA PRO A 192 14.40 -7.88 12.65
C PRO A 192 13.21 -7.93 11.66
N VAL A 193 12.05 -7.36 12.00
CA VAL A 193 10.94 -7.18 11.05
C VAL A 193 11.40 -6.20 9.98
N ARG A 194 11.23 -6.56 8.71
CA ARG A 194 11.70 -5.75 7.58
C ARG A 194 10.72 -4.64 7.24
N VAL A 195 11.22 -3.47 6.88
CA VAL A 195 10.40 -2.35 6.39
C VAL A 195 10.91 -1.90 5.04
N ASN A 196 10.03 -1.86 4.04
CA ASN A 196 10.35 -1.36 2.70
C ASN A 196 9.28 -0.39 2.22
N LEU A 197 9.57 0.32 1.15
CA LEU A 197 8.70 1.31 0.53
C LEU A 197 8.60 1.03 -0.97
N VAL A 198 7.39 1.01 -1.51
CA VAL A 198 7.14 1.05 -2.95
C VAL A 198 6.79 2.47 -3.34
N SER A 199 7.40 2.98 -4.42
CA SER A 199 7.19 4.31 -4.98
C SER A 199 6.68 4.21 -6.42
N PRO A 200 5.35 4.06 -6.60
CA PRO A 200 4.76 4.00 -7.93
C PRO A 200 4.73 5.38 -8.59
N GLY A 201 4.70 5.39 -9.93
CA GLY A 201 4.33 6.55 -10.72
C GLY A 201 2.81 6.73 -10.82
N ALA A 202 2.35 7.34 -11.91
CA ALA A 202 0.95 7.27 -12.29
C ALA A 202 0.62 5.82 -12.68
N VAL A 203 -0.39 5.23 -12.02
CA VAL A 203 -0.84 3.86 -12.23
C VAL A 203 -2.31 3.88 -12.63
N ALA A 204 -2.70 3.09 -13.63
CA ALA A 204 -4.07 3.06 -14.14
C ALA A 204 -5.01 2.37 -13.13
N THR A 205 -5.45 3.11 -12.13
CA THR A 205 -6.34 2.62 -11.06
C THR A 205 -7.61 3.46 -10.98
N GLU A 206 -8.60 2.95 -10.27
CA GLU A 206 -9.87 3.65 -9.96
C GLU A 206 -9.65 4.95 -9.15
N LEU A 207 -8.47 5.13 -8.57
CA LEU A 207 -8.09 6.37 -7.89
C LEU A 207 -8.26 7.61 -8.77
N TRP A 208 -8.09 7.46 -10.08
CA TRP A 208 -8.15 8.54 -11.06
C TRP A 208 -9.53 8.72 -11.71
N ASP A 209 -10.53 7.88 -11.39
CA ASP A 209 -11.83 7.88 -12.10
C ASP A 209 -12.61 9.19 -11.90
N SER A 210 -12.43 9.87 -10.78
CA SER A 210 -13.04 11.17 -10.51
C SER A 210 -12.27 12.37 -11.06
N MET A 211 -11.08 12.16 -11.66
CA MET A 211 -10.24 13.24 -12.15
C MET A 211 -10.72 13.77 -13.49
N PRO A 212 -11.11 15.06 -13.61
CA PRO A 212 -11.39 15.68 -14.89
C PRO A 212 -10.14 15.66 -15.79
N GLY A 213 -10.31 15.22 -17.05
CA GLY A 213 -9.19 15.19 -18.00
C GLY A 213 -8.20 14.04 -17.82
N ARG A 214 -8.54 13.01 -17.02
CA ARG A 214 -7.71 11.80 -16.81
C ARG A 214 -7.14 11.22 -18.10
N ASP A 215 -7.97 11.00 -19.11
CA ASP A 215 -7.54 10.32 -20.33
C ASP A 215 -6.51 11.16 -21.11
N ALA A 216 -6.72 12.48 -21.19
CA ALA A 216 -5.74 13.38 -21.81
C ALA A 216 -4.42 13.41 -21.04
N LEU A 217 -4.46 13.42 -19.70
CA LEU A 217 -3.28 13.33 -18.86
C LEU A 217 -2.53 12.01 -19.09
N PHE A 218 -3.24 10.90 -19.12
CA PHE A 218 -2.64 9.57 -19.31
C PHE A 218 -2.01 9.42 -20.69
N GLU A 219 -2.63 9.94 -21.75
CA GLU A 219 -2.03 9.96 -23.10
C GLU A 219 -0.77 10.83 -23.16
N ASP A 220 -0.74 11.96 -22.44
CA ASP A 220 0.46 12.80 -22.36
C ASP A 220 1.59 12.13 -21.57
N LEU A 221 1.26 11.55 -20.43
CA LEU A 221 2.22 10.78 -19.61
C LEU A 221 2.78 9.59 -20.36
N LYS A 222 1.93 8.82 -21.05
CA LYS A 222 2.35 7.67 -21.87
C LYS A 222 3.38 8.07 -22.94
N LYS A 223 3.17 9.20 -23.62
CA LYS A 223 4.12 9.71 -24.63
C LYS A 223 5.47 10.10 -24.03
N LYS A 224 5.49 10.53 -22.77
CA LYS A 224 6.70 11.00 -22.07
C LYS A 224 7.44 9.88 -21.35
N MET A 225 6.71 8.85 -20.88
CA MET A 225 7.32 7.75 -20.12
C MET A 225 8.28 6.92 -20.98
N PRO A 226 9.50 6.63 -20.50
CA PRO A 226 10.46 5.79 -21.22
C PRO A 226 9.92 4.39 -21.59
N VAL A 227 9.04 3.80 -20.76
CA VAL A 227 8.42 2.50 -21.08
C VAL A 227 7.28 2.60 -22.11
N GLY A 228 6.81 3.80 -22.45
CA GLY A 228 5.78 4.02 -23.48
C GLY A 228 4.34 3.61 -23.09
N GLU A 229 4.11 3.30 -21.83
CA GLU A 229 2.78 2.91 -21.32
C GLU A 229 2.58 3.37 -19.86
N ILE A 230 1.32 3.49 -19.45
CA ILE A 230 0.98 3.73 -18.04
C ILE A 230 1.04 2.39 -17.31
N PRO A 231 1.82 2.27 -16.22
CA PRO A 231 1.86 1.04 -15.42
C PRO A 231 0.47 0.62 -14.94
N THR A 232 0.19 -0.68 -15.00
CA THR A 232 -1.05 -1.25 -14.46
C THR A 232 -0.87 -1.61 -12.98
N PRO A 233 -1.96 -1.66 -12.20
CA PRO A 233 -1.88 -2.04 -10.80
C PRO A 233 -1.33 -3.47 -10.60
N GLU A 234 -1.58 -4.39 -11.54
CA GLU A 234 -1.03 -5.75 -11.52
C GLU A 234 0.49 -5.73 -11.62
N SER A 235 1.05 -4.95 -12.55
CA SER A 235 2.51 -4.86 -12.71
C SER A 235 3.18 -4.23 -11.48
N VAL A 236 2.52 -3.25 -10.85
CA VAL A 236 3.03 -2.61 -9.62
C VAL A 236 2.93 -3.53 -8.41
N ALA A 237 1.91 -4.42 -8.35
CA ALA A 237 1.73 -5.39 -7.28
C ALA A 237 2.94 -6.33 -7.11
N GLU A 238 3.66 -6.65 -8.20
CA GLU A 238 4.87 -7.46 -8.17
C GLU A 238 5.97 -6.88 -7.27
N ALA A 239 6.06 -5.55 -7.16
CA ALA A 239 7.02 -4.90 -6.26
C ALA A 239 6.73 -5.22 -4.79
N TYR A 240 5.47 -5.30 -4.41
CA TYR A 240 5.07 -5.68 -3.05
C TYR A 240 5.33 -7.16 -2.78
N VAL A 241 5.02 -8.03 -3.74
CA VAL A 241 5.34 -9.46 -3.68
C VAL A 241 6.85 -9.65 -3.51
N TYR A 242 7.67 -8.90 -4.25
CA TYR A 242 9.12 -8.90 -4.08
C TYR A 242 9.55 -8.49 -2.68
N CYS A 243 9.01 -7.38 -2.14
CA CYS A 243 9.30 -6.90 -0.79
C CYS A 243 8.96 -7.94 0.29
N MET A 244 7.87 -8.68 0.13
CA MET A 244 7.49 -9.76 1.05
C MET A 244 8.42 -10.97 0.94
N LYS A 245 8.79 -11.39 -0.27
CA LYS A 245 9.52 -12.64 -0.56
C LYS A 245 11.03 -12.56 -0.32
N ASP A 246 11.65 -11.38 -0.42
CA ASP A 246 13.09 -11.20 -0.24
C ASP A 246 13.42 -10.88 1.22
N ARG A 247 13.90 -11.87 1.95
CA ARG A 247 14.26 -11.74 3.38
C ARG A 247 15.50 -10.90 3.65
N GLY A 248 16.29 -10.58 2.64
CA GLY A 248 17.46 -9.69 2.74
C GLY A 248 17.11 -8.22 2.49
N LEU A 249 15.88 -7.92 2.02
CA LEU A 249 15.48 -6.57 1.66
C LEU A 249 14.84 -5.84 2.84
N THR A 250 15.47 -4.78 3.33
CA THR A 250 14.92 -3.86 4.33
C THR A 250 15.48 -2.45 4.15
N GLY A 251 14.71 -1.42 4.46
CA GLY A 251 15.06 0.00 4.27
C GLY A 251 15.11 0.44 2.80
N ALA A 252 14.67 -0.42 1.88
CA ALA A 252 14.72 -0.15 0.45
C ALA A 252 13.51 0.66 -0.03
N VAL A 253 13.75 1.44 -1.09
CA VAL A 253 12.72 2.09 -1.90
C VAL A 253 12.70 1.41 -3.27
N ILE A 254 11.57 0.85 -3.66
CA ILE A 254 11.37 0.21 -4.95
C ILE A 254 10.56 1.15 -5.84
N SER A 255 11.22 1.79 -6.78
CA SER A 255 10.57 2.68 -7.75
C SER A 255 9.97 1.87 -8.90
N THR A 256 8.66 2.00 -9.12
CA THR A 256 7.92 1.37 -10.22
C THR A 256 7.08 2.44 -10.92
N ASN A 257 7.74 3.30 -11.70
CA ASN A 257 7.20 4.55 -12.23
C ASN A 257 7.35 4.71 -13.76
N GLY A 258 7.68 3.61 -14.47
CA GLY A 258 7.85 3.64 -15.93
C GLY A 258 9.00 4.54 -16.43
N GLY A 259 9.90 4.95 -15.54
CA GLY A 259 10.96 5.91 -15.84
C GLY A 259 10.51 7.38 -15.85
N GLY A 260 9.26 7.67 -15.45
CA GLY A 260 8.67 9.01 -15.48
C GLY A 260 9.40 10.07 -14.64
N ILE A 261 10.23 9.66 -13.69
CA ILE A 261 11.07 10.60 -12.92
C ILE A 261 12.25 11.17 -13.72
N PHE A 262 12.61 10.54 -14.83
CA PHE A 262 13.79 10.94 -15.65
C PHE A 262 13.43 11.84 -16.85
N VAL A 263 12.15 12.11 -17.07
CA VAL A 263 11.65 12.85 -18.25
C VAL A 263 10.80 14.06 -17.88
#